data_fc6aebcb71a8da22fb0213c9b0607708
#
_entry.id   fc6aebcb71a8da22fb0213c9b0607708
#
_cell.length_a   1.000
_cell.length_b   1.000
_cell.length_c   1.000
_cell.angle_alpha   90.00
_cell.angle_beta   90.00
_cell.angle_gamma   90.00
#
_symmetry.space_group_name_H-M   'P 1'
#
loop_
_entity.id
_entity.type
_entity.pdbx_description
1 polymer ?
#
loop_
_entity_poly.entity_id
_entity_poly.type
_entity_poly.pdbx_seq_one_letter_code
_entity_poly.pdbx_strand_id
1 'polypeptide(L)'
;AIDNRQTDTEMLPIGAVTSAPDGASNVCNVYVWACAQSGRTLKIGELQLRELRKVNTRINQSVRSVSDLQQYGIAERWTLPTKGKGDCEDYALYKKYELTRAGFPAEQLLIATLLDLNRASHAVLVVRTGANDLVLDNLTNKIVPWHKTGYTFLRMQDPRKPKRWVSVMAGGIFLR
;
A
#
# COMPACT_ATOMS: atom_id res chain seq x y z
N ALA A 1 -2.95 37.62 -7.49
CA ALA A 1 -3.00 36.74 -6.34
C ALA A 1 -2.86 35.29 -6.83
N ILE A 2 -1.71 34.67 -6.57
CA ILE A 2 -1.45 33.27 -6.90
C ILE A 2 -2.18 32.45 -5.85
N ASP A 3 -3.15 31.65 -6.29
CA ASP A 3 -3.93 30.76 -5.45
C ASP A 3 -3.01 29.67 -4.88
N ASN A 4 -2.69 29.77 -3.62
CA ASN A 4 -1.77 28.91 -2.89
C ASN A 4 -2.44 27.62 -2.37
N ARG A 5 -3.52 27.14 -3.04
CA ARG A 5 -4.32 25.97 -2.62
C ARG A 5 -3.89 24.63 -3.26
N GLN A 6 -2.67 24.55 -3.80
CA GLN A 6 -2.23 23.35 -4.51
C GLN A 6 -1.23 22.46 -3.75
N THR A 7 -0.96 22.76 -2.48
CA THR A 7 0.08 22.03 -1.72
C THR A 7 -0.42 20.91 -0.82
N ASP A 8 -1.73 20.72 -0.65
CA ASP A 8 -2.27 19.74 0.31
C ASP A 8 -2.66 18.36 -0.28
N THR A 9 -2.44 18.13 -1.58
CA THR A 9 -2.90 16.90 -2.24
C THR A 9 -1.84 15.85 -2.48
N GLU A 10 -0.60 16.10 -2.09
CA GLU A 10 0.53 15.24 -2.41
C GLU A 10 0.68 14.04 -1.47
N MET A 11 0.21 14.17 -0.23
CA MET A 11 0.24 13.11 0.78
C MET A 11 -1.18 12.67 1.13
N LEU A 12 -1.35 11.35 1.32
CA LEU A 12 -2.60 10.83 1.87
C LEU A 12 -2.83 11.37 3.28
N PRO A 13 -4.04 11.85 3.61
CA PRO A 13 -4.33 12.33 4.94
C PRO A 13 -4.32 11.20 5.97
N ILE A 14 -3.88 11.51 7.18
CA ILE A 14 -3.88 10.58 8.31
C ILE A 14 -5.03 10.99 9.22
N GLY A 15 -6.09 10.20 9.22
CA GLY A 15 -7.25 10.41 10.07
C GLY A 15 -7.14 9.72 11.43
N ALA A 16 -8.28 9.41 12.03
CA ALA A 16 -8.35 8.74 13.32
C ALA A 16 -7.85 7.30 13.24
N VAL A 17 -7.31 6.81 14.35
CA VAL A 17 -6.99 5.39 14.52
C VAL A 17 -8.27 4.57 14.34
N THR A 18 -8.18 3.51 13.57
CA THR A 18 -9.30 2.62 13.26
C THR A 18 -8.87 1.16 13.37
N SER A 19 -9.82 0.25 13.26
CA SER A 19 -9.55 -1.19 13.22
C SER A 19 -8.79 -1.58 11.96
N ALA A 20 -7.99 -2.66 12.04
CA ALA A 20 -7.40 -3.27 10.87
C ALA A 20 -8.50 -3.82 9.94
N PRO A 21 -8.27 -3.83 8.62
CA PRO A 21 -9.15 -4.52 7.69
C PRO A 21 -9.27 -6.02 8.04
N ASP A 22 -10.36 -6.64 7.59
CA ASP A 22 -10.56 -8.08 7.75
C ASP A 22 -9.37 -8.85 7.16
N GLY A 23 -8.89 -9.85 7.90
CA GLY A 23 -7.72 -10.64 7.52
C GLY A 23 -6.36 -10.00 7.82
N ALA A 24 -6.31 -8.70 8.13
CA ALA A 24 -5.07 -7.98 8.42
C ALA A 24 -4.68 -7.97 9.90
N SER A 25 -5.59 -8.31 10.81
CA SER A 25 -5.39 -8.16 12.26
C SER A 25 -4.19 -8.93 12.81
N ASN A 26 -3.80 -10.03 12.17
CA ASN A 26 -2.70 -10.89 12.61
C ASN A 26 -1.39 -10.70 11.82
N VAL A 27 -1.36 -9.80 10.83
CA VAL A 27 -0.20 -9.60 9.94
C VAL A 27 1.07 -9.26 10.72
N CYS A 28 0.96 -8.38 11.72
CA CYS A 28 2.11 -7.97 12.52
C CYS A 28 2.68 -9.08 13.41
N ASN A 29 1.87 -10.06 13.80
CA ASN A 29 2.31 -11.21 14.58
C ASN A 29 3.01 -12.25 13.70
N VAL A 30 2.50 -12.47 12.50
CA VAL A 30 3.07 -13.43 11.53
C VAL A 30 4.29 -12.82 10.83
N TYR A 31 4.20 -11.57 10.43
CA TYR A 31 5.24 -10.85 9.70
C TYR A 31 5.68 -9.60 10.47
N VAL A 32 6.54 -9.79 11.46
CA VAL A 32 7.02 -8.70 12.33
C VAL A 32 7.63 -7.54 11.52
N TRP A 33 8.35 -7.85 10.46
CA TRP A 33 8.94 -6.86 9.54
C TRP A 33 7.90 -5.92 8.91
N ALA A 34 6.67 -6.40 8.70
CA ALA A 34 5.61 -5.60 8.06
C ALA A 34 5.15 -4.42 8.92
N CYS A 35 5.41 -4.46 10.22
CA CYS A 35 4.95 -3.47 11.19
C CYS A 35 6.10 -2.84 11.97
N ALA A 36 7.34 -3.04 11.50
CA ALA A 36 8.53 -2.51 12.17
C ALA A 36 8.62 -0.99 12.06
N GLN A 37 9.28 -0.39 13.05
CA GLN A 37 9.64 1.02 13.04
C GLN A 37 11.17 1.13 13.11
N SER A 38 11.79 1.58 12.02
CA SER A 38 13.24 1.74 11.96
C SER A 38 13.74 3.04 12.58
N GLY A 39 12.85 4.05 12.67
CA GLY A 39 13.22 5.42 13.06
C GLY A 39 14.05 6.13 11.99
N ARG A 40 14.27 5.50 10.83
CA ARG A 40 15.02 6.07 9.71
C ARG A 40 14.08 6.66 8.67
N THR A 41 14.57 7.66 7.96
CA THR A 41 13.93 8.19 6.75
C THR A 41 14.84 7.98 5.57
N LEU A 42 14.36 7.26 4.56
CA LEU A 42 15.06 7.09 3.30
C LEU A 42 14.59 8.14 2.31
N LYS A 43 15.52 8.91 1.76
CA LYS A 43 15.22 9.83 0.66
C LYS A 43 14.92 9.03 -0.60
N ILE A 44 13.77 9.29 -1.20
CA ILE A 44 13.35 8.62 -2.44
C ILE A 44 13.81 9.48 -3.62
N GLY A 45 14.96 9.15 -4.15
CA GLY A 45 15.50 9.74 -5.37
C GLY A 45 15.38 8.80 -6.57
N GLU A 46 16.11 9.07 -7.63
CA GLU A 46 16.01 8.33 -8.89
C GLU A 46 16.37 6.84 -8.75
N LEU A 47 17.39 6.52 -7.95
CA LEU A 47 17.78 5.13 -7.69
C LEU A 47 16.66 4.34 -6.98
N GLN A 48 16.05 4.96 -5.98
CA GLN A 48 14.94 4.36 -5.23
C GLN A 48 13.69 4.19 -6.10
N LEU A 49 13.38 5.17 -6.94
CA LEU A 49 12.28 5.07 -7.91
C LEU A 49 12.48 3.91 -8.90
N ARG A 50 13.70 3.71 -9.35
CA ARG A 50 14.07 2.56 -10.20
C ARG A 50 13.81 1.23 -9.48
N GLU A 51 14.21 1.14 -8.22
CA GLU A 51 13.98 -0.07 -7.40
C GLU A 51 12.48 -0.32 -7.19
N LEU A 52 11.69 0.72 -6.94
CA LEU A 52 10.24 0.61 -6.83
C LEU A 52 9.62 0.05 -8.12
N ARG A 53 10.01 0.60 -9.28
CA ARG A 53 9.52 0.13 -10.58
C ARG A 53 9.90 -1.32 -10.84
N LYS A 54 11.15 -1.69 -10.55
CA LYS A 54 11.66 -3.05 -10.72
C LYS A 54 10.90 -4.06 -9.87
N VAL A 55 10.72 -3.77 -8.59
CA VAL A 55 9.99 -4.65 -7.66
C VAL A 55 8.52 -4.76 -8.06
N ASN A 56 7.87 -3.65 -8.35
CA ASN A 56 6.46 -3.64 -8.75
C ASN A 56 6.22 -4.51 -9.99
N THR A 57 6.97 -4.28 -11.06
CA THR A 57 6.84 -5.02 -12.31
C THR A 57 7.17 -6.51 -12.13
N ARG A 58 8.28 -6.83 -11.46
CA ARG A 58 8.70 -8.20 -11.24
C ARG A 58 7.66 -9.01 -10.48
N ILE A 59 7.13 -8.47 -9.40
CA ILE A 59 6.14 -9.18 -8.59
C ILE A 59 4.82 -9.29 -9.34
N ASN A 60 4.38 -8.25 -10.04
CA ASN A 60 3.18 -8.31 -10.86
C ASN A 60 3.26 -9.40 -11.94
N GLN A 61 4.45 -9.67 -12.48
CA GLN A 61 4.66 -10.69 -13.49
C GLN A 61 4.83 -12.10 -12.91
N SER A 62 5.36 -12.22 -11.69
CA SER A 62 5.71 -13.51 -11.08
C SER A 62 4.58 -14.13 -10.26
N VAL A 63 3.63 -13.34 -9.80
CA VAL A 63 2.50 -13.80 -8.98
C VAL A 63 1.25 -13.88 -9.85
N ARG A 64 0.54 -15.01 -9.76
CA ARG A 64 -0.76 -15.21 -10.42
C ARG A 64 -1.86 -14.76 -9.47
N SER A 65 -2.77 -13.94 -9.96
CA SER A 65 -3.92 -13.46 -9.18
C SER A 65 -4.94 -14.57 -8.95
N VAL A 66 -5.16 -14.90 -7.68
CA VAL A 66 -6.16 -15.88 -7.24
C VAL A 66 -6.75 -15.36 -5.93
N SER A 67 -8.07 -15.35 -5.81
CA SER A 67 -8.73 -14.90 -4.57
C SER A 67 -8.46 -15.87 -3.40
N ASP A 68 -8.51 -15.36 -2.18
CA ASP A 68 -8.38 -16.16 -0.97
C ASP A 68 -9.45 -17.25 -0.89
N LEU A 69 -10.67 -16.93 -1.32
CA LEU A 69 -11.74 -17.90 -1.35
C LEU A 69 -11.43 -19.10 -2.27
N GLN A 70 -10.83 -18.85 -3.43
CA GLN A 70 -10.42 -19.89 -4.37
C GLN A 70 -9.20 -20.68 -3.89
N GLN A 71 -8.24 -20.02 -3.24
CA GLN A 71 -6.98 -20.62 -2.84
C GLN A 71 -7.09 -21.35 -1.48
N TYR A 72 -7.79 -20.76 -0.51
CA TYR A 72 -7.82 -21.24 0.88
C TYR A 72 -9.21 -21.60 1.38
N GLY A 73 -10.27 -21.33 0.60
CA GLY A 73 -11.65 -21.56 1.04
C GLY A 73 -12.15 -20.58 2.11
N ILE A 74 -11.43 -19.49 2.36
CA ILE A 74 -11.80 -18.42 3.29
C ILE A 74 -11.82 -17.07 2.58
N ALA A 75 -12.62 -16.12 3.05
CA ALA A 75 -12.85 -14.85 2.35
C ALA A 75 -11.62 -13.95 2.32
N GLU A 76 -10.85 -13.90 3.41
CA GLU A 76 -9.70 -13.02 3.56
C GLU A 76 -8.56 -13.71 4.31
N ARG A 77 -7.38 -13.75 3.70
CA ARG A 77 -6.16 -14.26 4.31
C ARG A 77 -4.95 -13.49 3.81
N TRP A 78 -4.49 -12.56 4.60
CA TRP A 78 -3.31 -11.76 4.29
C TRP A 78 -2.04 -12.57 4.55
N THR A 79 -1.39 -12.99 3.49
CA THR A 79 -0.18 -13.80 3.54
C THR A 79 0.75 -13.46 2.39
N LEU A 80 2.03 -13.82 2.49
CA LEU A 80 2.88 -13.82 1.31
C LEU A 80 2.33 -14.83 0.30
N PRO A 81 2.46 -14.54 -1.02
CA PRO A 81 1.95 -15.43 -2.07
C PRO A 81 2.45 -16.86 -1.89
N THR A 82 1.53 -17.81 -1.95
CA THR A 82 1.82 -19.24 -1.78
C THR A 82 1.82 -19.90 -3.15
N LYS A 83 2.89 -20.63 -3.50
CA LYS A 83 3.05 -21.29 -4.79
C LYS A 83 2.87 -20.33 -5.97
N GLY A 84 3.34 -19.09 -5.83
CA GLY A 84 3.24 -18.06 -6.86
C GLY A 84 1.82 -17.53 -7.10
N LYS A 85 0.91 -17.70 -6.15
CA LYS A 85 -0.48 -17.24 -6.23
C LYS A 85 -0.84 -16.36 -5.04
N GLY A 86 -1.66 -15.34 -5.27
CA GLY A 86 -2.15 -14.45 -4.24
C GLY A 86 -3.19 -13.47 -4.79
N ASP A 87 -3.84 -12.74 -3.89
CA ASP A 87 -4.72 -11.63 -4.25
C ASP A 87 -4.06 -10.26 -3.99
N CYS A 88 -4.82 -9.17 -4.09
CA CYS A 88 -4.24 -7.82 -4.08
C CYS A 88 -3.43 -7.51 -2.81
N GLU A 89 -3.90 -7.89 -1.63
CA GLU A 89 -3.17 -7.69 -0.37
C GLU A 89 -1.90 -8.53 -0.28
N ASP A 90 -1.91 -9.72 -0.86
CA ASP A 90 -0.73 -10.59 -0.91
C ASP A 90 0.37 -9.99 -1.82
N TYR A 91 -0.03 -9.39 -2.96
CA TYR A 91 0.90 -8.62 -3.80
C TYR A 91 1.49 -7.44 -3.01
N ALA A 92 0.65 -6.68 -2.32
CA ALA A 92 1.09 -5.52 -1.54
C ALA A 92 2.07 -5.95 -0.44
N LEU A 93 1.75 -7.01 0.28
CA LEU A 93 2.60 -7.57 1.35
C LEU A 93 3.94 -8.06 0.80
N TYR A 94 3.95 -8.74 -0.35
CA TYR A 94 5.18 -9.25 -0.97
C TYR A 94 6.07 -8.10 -1.49
N LYS A 95 5.48 -7.08 -2.09
CA LYS A 95 6.22 -5.87 -2.49
C LYS A 95 6.87 -5.20 -1.27
N LYS A 96 6.12 -5.06 -0.19
CA LYS A 96 6.65 -4.52 1.07
C LYS A 96 7.81 -5.35 1.60
N TYR A 97 7.70 -6.69 1.58
CA TYR A 97 8.76 -7.60 2.00
C TYR A 97 10.05 -7.38 1.20
N GLU A 98 9.96 -7.38 -0.12
CA GLU A 98 11.13 -7.21 -1.00
C GLU A 98 11.76 -5.82 -0.83
N LEU A 99 10.96 -4.77 -0.73
CA LEU A 99 11.45 -3.40 -0.54
C LEU A 99 12.06 -3.20 0.85
N THR A 100 11.50 -3.80 1.89
CA THR A 100 12.09 -3.77 3.23
C THR A 100 13.46 -4.44 3.22
N ARG A 101 13.61 -5.58 2.54
CA ARG A 101 14.90 -6.24 2.36
C ARG A 101 15.89 -5.39 1.56
N ALA A 102 15.41 -4.58 0.63
CA ALA A 102 16.23 -3.65 -0.15
C ALA A 102 16.63 -2.37 0.62
N GLY A 103 16.21 -2.24 1.87
CA GLY A 103 16.60 -1.14 2.76
C GLY A 103 15.57 -0.03 2.92
N PHE A 104 14.39 -0.15 2.34
CA PHE A 104 13.30 0.81 2.57
C PHE A 104 12.73 0.64 3.97
N PRO A 105 12.59 1.74 4.76
CA PRO A 105 11.94 1.67 6.07
C PRO A 105 10.49 1.19 5.96
N ALA A 106 10.08 0.28 6.82
CA ALA A 106 8.72 -0.26 6.81
C ALA A 106 7.66 0.82 7.01
N GLU A 107 7.97 1.87 7.78
CA GLU A 107 7.06 3.00 8.03
C GLU A 107 6.86 3.92 6.80
N GLN A 108 7.65 3.74 5.74
CA GLN A 108 7.46 4.41 4.45
C GLN A 108 6.73 3.53 3.42
N LEU A 109 6.43 2.29 3.78
CA LEU A 109 5.79 1.28 2.95
C LEU A 109 4.47 0.87 3.61
N LEU A 110 3.38 1.50 3.23
CA LEU A 110 2.11 1.39 3.94
C LEU A 110 1.08 0.64 3.11
N ILE A 111 0.58 -0.47 3.61
CA ILE A 111 -0.52 -1.18 2.95
C ILE A 111 -1.78 -0.36 3.16
N ALA A 112 -2.49 -0.08 2.06
CA ALA A 112 -3.73 0.67 2.07
C ALA A 112 -4.86 -0.15 1.48
N THR A 113 -6.05 -0.05 2.07
CA THR A 113 -7.29 -0.60 1.52
C THR A 113 -8.12 0.54 0.94
N LEU A 114 -8.79 0.24 -0.15
CA LEU A 114 -9.45 1.24 -0.96
C LEU A 114 -10.59 0.62 -1.78
N LEU A 115 -11.33 1.45 -2.46
CA LEU A 115 -12.24 1.06 -3.54
C LEU A 115 -11.59 1.45 -4.87
N ASP A 116 -11.57 0.51 -5.81
CA ASP A 116 -11.03 0.75 -7.15
C ASP A 116 -11.99 1.60 -8.02
N LEU A 117 -11.71 1.74 -9.31
CA LEU A 117 -12.54 2.54 -10.22
C LEU A 117 -13.94 1.97 -10.41
N ASN A 118 -14.14 0.68 -10.16
CA ASN A 118 -15.44 0.00 -10.18
C ASN A 118 -16.09 -0.06 -8.79
N ARG A 119 -15.50 0.63 -7.81
CA ARG A 119 -15.92 0.61 -6.39
C ARG A 119 -15.84 -0.78 -5.74
N ALA A 120 -15.00 -1.66 -6.28
CA ALA A 120 -14.68 -2.94 -5.67
C ALA A 120 -13.58 -2.78 -4.62
N SER A 121 -13.63 -3.60 -3.57
CA SER A 121 -12.57 -3.64 -2.55
C SER A 121 -11.23 -4.02 -3.17
N HIS A 122 -10.19 -3.28 -2.82
CA HIS A 122 -8.85 -3.46 -3.36
C HIS A 122 -7.80 -3.04 -2.32
N ALA A 123 -6.59 -3.54 -2.48
CA ALA A 123 -5.45 -3.18 -1.64
C ALA A 123 -4.22 -2.90 -2.49
N VAL A 124 -3.43 -1.95 -2.07
CA VAL A 124 -2.18 -1.53 -2.73
C VAL A 124 -1.10 -1.27 -1.70
N LEU A 125 0.14 -1.15 -2.16
CA LEU A 125 1.23 -0.62 -1.35
C LEU A 125 1.42 0.86 -1.66
N VAL A 126 1.39 1.68 -0.62
CA VAL A 126 1.69 3.12 -0.70
C VAL A 126 3.13 3.33 -0.26
N VAL A 127 3.91 4.03 -1.07
CA VAL A 127 5.28 4.42 -0.73
C VAL A 127 5.31 5.90 -0.43
N ARG A 128 5.61 6.24 0.83
CA ARG A 128 5.69 7.62 1.29
C ARG A 128 7.06 8.20 1.01
N THR A 129 7.11 9.18 0.11
CA THR A 129 8.38 9.78 -0.33
C THR A 129 8.79 11.03 0.44
N GLY A 130 7.88 11.57 1.26
CA GLY A 130 8.05 12.87 1.91
C GLY A 130 7.51 14.04 1.08
N ALA A 131 7.47 13.90 -0.24
CA ALA A 131 6.87 14.88 -1.15
C ALA A 131 5.48 14.45 -1.64
N ASN A 132 5.29 13.14 -1.86
CA ASN A 132 4.00 12.56 -2.26
C ASN A 132 3.91 11.11 -1.81
N ASP A 133 2.74 10.52 -1.97
CA ASP A 133 2.48 9.10 -1.76
C ASP A 133 2.28 8.41 -3.11
N LEU A 134 3.19 7.49 -3.43
CA LEU A 134 3.17 6.72 -4.67
C LEU A 134 2.45 5.40 -4.47
N VAL A 135 1.75 4.92 -5.49
CA VAL A 135 0.96 3.69 -5.42
C VAL A 135 1.59 2.59 -6.26
N LEU A 136 1.90 1.47 -5.63
CA LEU A 136 2.32 0.22 -6.25
C LEU A 136 1.12 -0.74 -6.25
N ASP A 137 0.66 -1.08 -7.44
CA ASP A 137 -0.59 -1.78 -7.70
C ASP A 137 -0.35 -3.06 -8.50
N ASN A 138 -1.09 -4.12 -8.21
CA ASN A 138 -1.03 -5.34 -9.02
C ASN A 138 -1.81 -5.25 -10.34
N LEU A 139 -2.68 -4.26 -10.46
CA LEU A 139 -3.48 -4.04 -11.68
C LEU A 139 -2.71 -3.30 -12.77
N THR A 140 -1.59 -2.68 -12.44
CA THR A 140 -0.74 -1.96 -13.39
C THR A 140 0.72 -1.93 -12.94
N ASN A 141 1.64 -1.94 -13.89
CA ASN A 141 3.06 -1.75 -13.61
C ASN A 141 3.43 -0.27 -13.42
N LYS A 142 2.55 0.63 -13.83
CA LYS A 142 2.79 2.08 -13.75
C LYS A 142 2.60 2.56 -12.31
N ILE A 143 3.61 3.22 -11.78
CA ILE A 143 3.56 3.84 -10.45
C ILE A 143 3.15 5.29 -10.60
N VAL A 144 2.10 5.69 -9.91
CA VAL A 144 1.57 7.06 -9.96
C VAL A 144 1.29 7.56 -8.54
N PRO A 145 1.26 8.89 -8.33
CA PRO A 145 0.77 9.46 -7.07
C PRO A 145 -0.67 9.03 -6.80
N TRP A 146 -1.00 8.88 -5.52
CA TRP A 146 -2.31 8.37 -5.09
C TRP A 146 -3.50 9.14 -5.71
N HIS A 147 -3.40 10.46 -5.82
CA HIS A 147 -4.49 11.31 -6.32
C HIS A 147 -4.73 11.16 -7.84
N LYS A 148 -3.79 10.53 -8.55
CA LYS A 148 -3.93 10.24 -9.99
C LYS A 148 -4.50 8.84 -10.27
N THR A 149 -4.73 8.02 -9.24
CA THR A 149 -5.30 6.69 -9.42
C THR A 149 -6.81 6.72 -9.67
N GLY A 150 -7.51 7.74 -9.19
CA GLY A 150 -8.97 7.78 -9.15
C GLY A 150 -9.58 6.90 -8.06
N TYR A 151 -8.78 6.21 -7.28
CA TYR A 151 -9.24 5.31 -6.21
C TYR A 151 -9.77 6.08 -5.01
N THR A 152 -10.68 5.42 -4.28
CA THR A 152 -11.22 5.91 -3.01
C THR A 152 -10.46 5.22 -1.88
N PHE A 153 -9.54 5.93 -1.24
CA PHE A 153 -8.71 5.39 -0.15
C PHE A 153 -9.51 5.40 1.16
N LEU A 154 -9.55 4.26 1.84
CA LEU A 154 -10.34 4.07 3.07
C LEU A 154 -9.49 4.02 4.32
N ARG A 155 -8.54 3.08 4.39
CA ARG A 155 -7.66 2.87 5.55
C ARG A 155 -6.24 2.62 5.08
N MET A 156 -5.29 2.87 5.98
CA MET A 156 -3.87 2.66 5.70
C MET A 156 -3.14 2.33 7.01
N GLN A 157 -2.05 1.58 6.93
CA GLN A 157 -1.14 1.47 8.06
C GLN A 157 -0.69 2.87 8.48
N ASP A 158 -0.60 3.11 9.79
CA ASP A 158 -0.16 4.40 10.32
C ASP A 158 1.35 4.56 10.12
N PRO A 159 1.81 5.57 9.37
CA PRO A 159 3.25 5.78 9.18
C PRO A 159 4.01 6.09 10.48
N ARG A 160 3.30 6.55 11.50
CA ARG A 160 3.86 6.84 12.84
C ARG A 160 3.99 5.58 13.68
N LYS A 161 3.15 4.57 13.43
CA LYS A 161 3.14 3.30 14.14
C LYS A 161 2.49 2.22 13.24
N PRO A 162 3.28 1.51 12.41
CA PRO A 162 2.73 0.61 11.38
C PRO A 162 1.88 -0.56 11.91
N LYS A 163 1.93 -0.87 13.20
CA LYS A 163 1.00 -1.81 13.82
C LYS A 163 -0.44 -1.31 13.84
N ARG A 164 -0.62 0.02 13.82
CA ARG A 164 -1.93 0.66 13.83
C ARG A 164 -2.41 0.91 12.42
N TRP A 165 -3.72 1.01 12.30
CA TRP A 165 -4.40 1.46 11.10
C TRP A 165 -5.07 2.79 11.34
N VAL A 166 -5.08 3.64 10.34
CA VAL A 166 -5.74 4.94 10.36
C VAL A 166 -6.75 5.05 9.24
N SER A 167 -7.79 5.82 9.49
CA SER A 167 -8.75 6.22 8.48
C SER A 167 -8.09 7.23 7.53
N VAL A 168 -8.34 7.11 6.24
CA VAL A 168 -7.83 8.02 5.20
C VAL A 168 -8.98 8.83 4.61
N MET A 169 -9.96 8.17 4.01
CA MET A 169 -11.19 8.77 3.47
C MET A 169 -10.88 9.89 2.47
N ALA A 170 -10.09 9.57 1.44
CA ALA A 170 -9.64 10.54 0.45
C ALA A 170 -9.70 9.99 -0.98
N GLY A 171 -9.87 10.90 -1.95
CA GLY A 171 -9.96 10.57 -3.37
C GLY A 171 -11.31 9.99 -3.77
N GLY A 172 -11.47 9.67 -5.05
CA GLY A 172 -12.64 8.98 -5.58
C GLY A 172 -13.98 9.60 -5.17
N ILE A 173 -14.77 8.84 -4.41
CA ILE A 173 -16.11 9.29 -3.97
C ILE A 173 -16.07 10.47 -2.98
N PHE A 174 -14.93 10.78 -2.40
CA PHE A 174 -14.76 11.93 -1.51
C PHE A 174 -14.36 13.22 -2.23
N LEU A 175 -14.09 13.16 -3.53
CA LEU A 175 -13.86 14.34 -4.34
C LEU A 175 -15.18 15.08 -4.55
N ARG A 176 -15.16 16.39 -4.32
CA ARG A 176 -16.28 17.29 -4.54
C ARG A 176 -16.00 18.24 -5.69
#